data_d1b6856800fb0263189cee57890bfecd
#
_entry.id   d1b6856800fb0263189cee57890bfecd
#
_cell.length_a   1.000
_cell.length_b   1.000
_cell.length_c   1.000
_cell.angle_alpha   90.00
_cell.angle_beta   90.00
_cell.angle_gamma   90.00
#
_symmetry.space_group_name_H-M   'P 1'
#
loop_
_entity.id
_entity.type
_entity.pdbx_description
1 polymer ?
#
loop_
_entity_poly.entity_id
_entity_poly.type
_entity_poly.pdbx_seq_one_letter_code
_entity_poly.pdbx_strand_id
1 'polypeptide(L)'
;FVTEYKEVTLPSQSYIGITKDLTSLYIKNAGYPFRGYDVNNKWGKPYDWKWNEVMETKNANGGAGFTEYNDGTIQFETTQWSQGYYDNGKIWQTFTLPEGKYEMRIEVKNAANIGSGSTNIHFAVAQGESLPDNEELEKSDIILSYLKFESEHTNKTSALPIFELTEEKTITVGWVVSFSDICRNIEFKSVRLWSVAE
;
A
#
# COMPACT_ATOMS: atom_id res chain seq x y z
N PHE A 1 -4.47 53.04 4.86
CA PHE A 1 -4.41 52.16 6.02
C PHE A 1 -3.68 50.88 5.58
N VAL A 2 -2.42 50.73 6.03
CA VAL A 2 -1.64 49.51 5.82
C VAL A 2 -1.87 48.63 7.03
N THR A 3 -2.51 47.49 6.87
CA THR A 3 -2.66 46.49 7.93
C THR A 3 -1.40 45.65 7.95
N GLU A 4 -0.54 45.88 8.99
CA GLU A 4 0.57 44.95 9.25
C GLU A 4 0.02 43.60 9.67
N TYR A 5 0.31 42.58 8.88
CA TYR A 5 0.12 41.19 9.29
C TYR A 5 1.27 40.80 10.24
N LYS A 6 0.96 40.67 11.53
CA LYS A 6 1.86 40.04 12.47
C LYS A 6 1.91 38.53 12.18
N GLU A 7 3.05 38.03 11.75
CA GLU A 7 3.31 36.59 11.76
C GLU A 7 3.17 36.10 13.21
N VAL A 8 2.17 35.29 13.44
CA VAL A 8 2.02 34.54 14.69
C VAL A 8 2.88 33.30 14.57
N THR A 9 4.10 33.35 15.07
CA THR A 9 4.92 32.17 15.30
C THR A 9 4.25 31.37 16.40
N LEU A 10 3.58 30.28 16.04
CA LEU A 10 3.08 29.34 17.02
C LEU A 10 4.28 28.69 17.71
N PRO A 11 4.33 28.62 19.05
CA PRO A 11 5.40 27.92 19.74
C PRO A 11 5.41 26.47 19.26
N SER A 12 6.60 25.95 18.93
CA SER A 12 6.82 24.54 18.68
C SER A 12 6.45 23.76 19.95
N GLN A 13 5.20 23.32 20.05
CA GLN A 13 4.82 22.35 21.07
C GLN A 13 5.47 21.03 20.69
N SER A 14 6.44 20.59 21.48
CA SER A 14 6.94 19.24 21.46
C SER A 14 5.82 18.30 21.88
N TYR A 15 5.17 17.67 20.91
CA TYR A 15 4.15 16.63 21.15
C TYR A 15 4.87 15.32 21.44
N ILE A 16 5.30 15.13 22.67
CA ILE A 16 5.87 13.87 23.13
C ILE A 16 4.75 12.81 23.11
N GLY A 17 4.88 11.82 22.26
CA GLY A 17 4.09 10.60 22.28
C GLY A 17 2.76 10.60 21.49
N ILE A 18 2.46 11.62 20.67
CA ILE A 18 1.24 11.65 19.87
C ILE A 18 1.55 11.18 18.45
N THR A 19 1.02 10.01 18.07
CA THR A 19 0.95 9.60 16.67
C THR A 19 -0.20 10.34 15.99
N LYS A 20 0.06 10.91 14.82
CA LYS A 20 -0.95 11.61 14.02
C LYS A 20 -1.23 10.84 12.74
N ASP A 21 -2.50 10.62 12.45
CA ASP A 21 -2.92 10.08 11.15
C ASP A 21 -2.69 11.12 10.05
N LEU A 22 -1.84 10.81 9.12
CA LEU A 22 -1.47 11.64 7.97
C LEU A 22 -2.07 11.10 6.66
N THR A 23 -2.84 10.03 6.71
CA THR A 23 -3.33 9.31 5.55
C THR A 23 -3.99 10.23 4.53
N SER A 24 -4.95 11.03 4.96
CA SER A 24 -5.71 11.91 4.06
C SER A 24 -4.88 13.03 3.42
N LEU A 25 -3.70 13.33 3.95
CA LEU A 25 -2.81 14.35 3.42
C LEU A 25 -1.94 13.81 2.27
N TYR A 26 -1.56 12.53 2.34
CA TYR A 26 -0.56 11.94 1.44
C TYR A 26 -1.09 10.80 0.59
N ILE A 27 -2.01 9.97 1.09
CA ILE A 27 -2.50 8.79 0.39
C ILE A 27 -3.93 9.04 -0.07
N LYS A 28 -4.12 9.10 -1.37
CA LYS A 28 -5.43 9.21 -1.98
C LYS A 28 -6.08 7.82 -2.07
N ASN A 29 -7.42 7.78 -1.96
CA ASN A 29 -8.14 6.53 -2.08
C ASN A 29 -7.51 5.41 -1.23
N ALA A 30 -7.35 5.68 0.06
CA ALA A 30 -6.64 4.81 1.01
C ALA A 30 -7.53 3.70 1.60
N GLY A 31 -8.77 3.57 1.12
CA GLY A 31 -9.80 2.67 1.69
C GLY A 31 -10.36 3.24 3.01
N TYR A 32 -11.27 2.64 3.68
CA TYR A 32 -12.27 1.68 3.27
C TYR A 32 -13.59 2.42 3.01
N PRO A 33 -14.28 2.21 1.93
CA PRO A 33 -13.92 1.36 0.78
C PRO A 33 -12.94 2.07 -0.16
N PHE A 34 -12.12 1.30 -0.85
CA PHE A 34 -11.46 1.79 -2.05
C PHE A 34 -12.49 2.11 -3.13
N ARG A 35 -12.13 2.96 -4.08
CA ARG A 35 -12.93 3.29 -5.26
C ARG A 35 -12.10 3.05 -6.51
N GLY A 36 -12.75 2.75 -7.62
CA GLY A 36 -12.05 2.48 -8.87
C GLY A 36 -12.93 2.49 -10.09
N TYR A 37 -12.33 2.31 -11.26
CA TYR A 37 -13.05 2.06 -12.50
C TYR A 37 -13.50 0.60 -12.52
N ASP A 38 -14.75 0.35 -12.85
CA ASP A 38 -15.22 -0.99 -13.21
C ASP A 38 -14.68 -1.35 -14.60
N VAL A 39 -13.94 -2.46 -14.68
CA VAL A 39 -13.36 -2.92 -15.94
C VAL A 39 -14.12 -4.12 -16.52
N ASN A 40 -14.58 -5.03 -15.68
CA ASN A 40 -15.23 -6.28 -16.14
C ASN A 40 -16.22 -6.85 -15.12
N ASN A 41 -17.03 -6.03 -14.51
CA ASN A 41 -18.03 -6.36 -13.49
C ASN A 41 -17.50 -6.95 -12.17
N LYS A 42 -16.20 -7.19 -12.04
CA LYS A 42 -15.59 -7.67 -10.79
C LYS A 42 -14.31 -6.92 -10.48
N TRP A 43 -13.48 -6.70 -11.48
CA TRP A 43 -12.14 -6.12 -11.32
C TRP A 43 -12.07 -4.74 -11.94
N GLY A 44 -11.46 -3.81 -11.24
CA GLY A 44 -11.30 -2.44 -11.67
C GLY A 44 -9.93 -1.88 -11.32
N LYS A 45 -9.57 -0.80 -11.99
CA LYS A 45 -8.38 -0.03 -11.64
C LYS A 45 -8.71 0.88 -10.46
N PRO A 46 -8.00 0.82 -9.33
CA PRO A 46 -8.23 1.73 -8.23
C PRO A 46 -7.87 3.16 -8.63
N TYR A 47 -8.76 4.13 -8.32
CA TYR A 47 -8.45 5.54 -8.53
C TYR A 47 -7.21 5.95 -7.75
N ASP A 48 -6.41 6.84 -8.33
CA ASP A 48 -5.22 7.42 -7.73
C ASP A 48 -4.06 6.44 -7.48
N TRP A 49 -4.25 5.15 -7.73
CA TRP A 49 -3.19 4.15 -7.69
C TRP A 49 -2.68 3.85 -9.09
N LYS A 50 -1.36 3.82 -9.23
CA LYS A 50 -0.69 3.32 -10.43
C LYS A 50 -0.61 1.81 -10.35
N TRP A 51 -0.50 1.15 -11.50
CA TRP A 51 -0.20 -0.27 -11.59
C TRP A 51 0.71 -0.54 -12.78
N ASN A 52 1.40 -1.68 -12.75
CA ASN A 52 2.24 -2.10 -13.86
C ASN A 52 1.48 -2.97 -14.88
N GLU A 53 2.14 -3.30 -15.99
CA GLU A 53 1.57 -4.10 -17.06
C GLU A 53 1.09 -5.49 -16.59
N VAL A 54 1.77 -6.10 -15.61
CA VAL A 54 1.35 -7.36 -15.01
C VAL A 54 -0.04 -7.23 -14.39
N MET A 55 -0.29 -6.15 -13.65
CA MET A 55 -1.60 -5.90 -13.04
C MET A 55 -2.66 -5.57 -14.08
N GLU A 56 -2.33 -4.83 -15.12
CA GLU A 56 -3.25 -4.54 -16.20
C GLU A 56 -3.73 -5.82 -16.89
N THR A 57 -2.82 -6.72 -17.20
CA THR A 57 -3.14 -8.03 -17.79
C THR A 57 -4.00 -8.87 -16.84
N LYS A 58 -3.70 -8.92 -15.55
CA LYS A 58 -4.46 -9.68 -14.55
C LYS A 58 -5.82 -9.07 -14.27
N ASN A 59 -5.93 -7.75 -14.25
CA ASN A 59 -7.21 -7.08 -14.13
C ASN A 59 -8.12 -7.42 -15.31
N ALA A 60 -7.64 -7.32 -16.53
CA ALA A 60 -8.40 -7.68 -17.74
C ALA A 60 -8.85 -9.14 -17.74
N ASN A 61 -8.10 -10.04 -17.13
CA ASN A 61 -8.42 -11.47 -17.02
C ASN A 61 -9.08 -11.85 -15.68
N GLY A 62 -9.41 -10.87 -14.83
CA GLY A 62 -10.18 -11.08 -13.62
C GLY A 62 -9.40 -11.71 -12.46
N GLY A 63 -8.20 -11.23 -12.18
CA GLY A 63 -7.38 -11.77 -11.09
C GLY A 63 -6.86 -10.77 -10.05
N ALA A 64 -6.92 -9.48 -10.30
CA ALA A 64 -6.38 -8.50 -9.38
C ALA A 64 -6.95 -7.10 -9.57
N GLY A 65 -6.87 -6.28 -8.55
CA GLY A 65 -7.20 -4.88 -8.55
C GLY A 65 -8.30 -4.51 -7.55
N PHE A 66 -8.98 -3.40 -7.82
CA PHE A 66 -10.13 -2.96 -7.07
C PHE A 66 -11.35 -3.85 -7.36
N THR A 67 -12.16 -4.15 -6.34
CA THR A 67 -13.40 -4.89 -6.51
C THR A 67 -14.52 -4.35 -5.62
N GLU A 68 -15.60 -3.84 -6.24
CA GLU A 68 -16.84 -3.52 -5.53
C GLU A 68 -17.56 -4.77 -5.04
N TYR A 69 -17.37 -5.89 -5.71
CA TYR A 69 -17.96 -7.17 -5.36
C TYR A 69 -17.56 -7.64 -3.95
N ASN A 70 -16.38 -7.23 -3.49
CA ASN A 70 -15.88 -7.49 -2.14
C ASN A 70 -15.82 -6.21 -1.29
N ASP A 71 -16.88 -5.41 -1.33
CA ASP A 71 -17.06 -4.21 -0.51
C ASP A 71 -16.01 -3.11 -0.73
N GLY A 72 -15.43 -3.03 -1.91
CA GLY A 72 -14.43 -2.02 -2.23
C GLY A 72 -13.06 -2.30 -1.61
N THR A 73 -12.58 -3.52 -1.72
CA THR A 73 -11.22 -3.93 -1.34
C THR A 73 -10.26 -3.85 -2.53
N ILE A 74 -8.95 -3.80 -2.26
CA ILE A 74 -7.93 -4.20 -3.24
C ILE A 74 -7.70 -5.68 -3.04
N GLN A 75 -7.88 -6.47 -4.10
CA GLN A 75 -7.77 -7.91 -4.05
C GLN A 75 -6.75 -8.41 -5.08
N PHE A 76 -6.01 -9.43 -4.70
CA PHE A 76 -5.16 -10.22 -5.58
C PHE A 76 -5.58 -11.68 -5.46
N GLU A 77 -5.80 -12.32 -6.62
CA GLU A 77 -6.39 -13.66 -6.67
C GLU A 77 -5.79 -14.48 -7.81
N THR A 78 -5.64 -15.77 -7.56
CA THR A 78 -5.43 -16.79 -8.59
C THR A 78 -6.49 -17.88 -8.45
N THR A 79 -7.15 -18.23 -9.55
CA THR A 79 -8.15 -19.29 -9.58
C THR A 79 -7.82 -20.26 -10.71
N GLN A 80 -8.51 -21.41 -10.73
CA GLN A 80 -8.42 -22.34 -11.87
C GLN A 80 -8.95 -21.71 -13.18
N TRP A 81 -9.72 -20.62 -13.08
CA TRP A 81 -10.33 -19.90 -14.20
C TRP A 81 -9.54 -18.66 -14.60
N SER A 82 -8.87 -18.00 -13.66
CA SER A 82 -7.95 -16.92 -13.94
C SER A 82 -6.64 -17.54 -14.41
N GLN A 83 -6.34 -17.38 -15.67
CA GLN A 83 -5.15 -17.99 -16.27
C GLN A 83 -3.87 -17.66 -15.49
N GLY A 84 -3.59 -18.50 -14.53
CA GLY A 84 -2.27 -18.74 -14.05
C GLY A 84 -1.68 -17.73 -13.09
N TYR A 85 -0.49 -18.03 -12.84
CA TYR A 85 0.49 -17.35 -12.00
C TYR A 85 0.80 -15.96 -12.55
N TYR A 86 1.25 -15.09 -11.70
CA TYR A 86 1.86 -13.84 -12.12
C TYR A 86 2.98 -13.46 -11.16
N ASP A 87 3.91 -12.71 -11.65
CA ASP A 87 5.09 -12.31 -10.92
C ASP A 87 5.25 -10.80 -10.96
N ASN A 88 5.63 -10.23 -9.82
CA ASN A 88 5.89 -8.81 -9.67
C ASN A 88 4.73 -7.89 -10.11
N GLY A 89 3.49 -8.31 -9.83
CA GLY A 89 2.35 -7.42 -9.93
C GLY A 89 2.46 -6.29 -8.93
N LYS A 90 2.37 -5.03 -9.39
CA LYS A 90 2.55 -3.84 -8.54
C LYS A 90 1.37 -2.91 -8.62
N ILE A 91 0.91 -2.43 -7.46
CA ILE A 91 -0.06 -1.33 -7.30
C ILE A 91 0.54 -0.35 -6.31
N TRP A 92 0.72 0.94 -6.69
CA TRP A 92 1.44 1.89 -5.85
C TRP A 92 0.98 3.34 -5.99
N GLN A 93 1.35 4.16 -5.01
CA GLN A 93 1.33 5.62 -5.08
C GLN A 93 2.71 6.19 -4.75
N THR A 94 2.98 7.39 -5.27
CA THR A 94 4.21 8.13 -5.01
C THR A 94 3.86 9.53 -4.52
N PHE A 95 4.51 9.97 -3.45
CA PHE A 95 4.35 11.28 -2.86
C PHE A 95 5.62 11.70 -2.12
N THR A 96 5.70 12.96 -1.70
CA THR A 96 6.84 13.48 -0.95
C THR A 96 6.47 13.61 0.52
N LEU A 97 7.34 13.12 1.41
CA LEU A 97 7.24 13.29 2.85
C LEU A 97 8.37 14.16 3.37
N PRO A 98 8.12 15.06 4.32
CA PRO A 98 9.18 15.80 5.02
C PRO A 98 10.03 14.86 5.90
N GLU A 99 11.06 15.42 6.50
CA GLU A 99 11.82 14.70 7.53
C GLU A 99 10.90 14.29 8.69
N GLY A 100 11.16 13.13 9.30
CA GLY A 100 10.35 12.61 10.41
C GLY A 100 10.32 11.10 10.49
N LYS A 101 9.61 10.59 11.49
CA LYS A 101 9.39 9.16 11.71
C LYS A 101 7.95 8.79 11.32
N TYR A 102 7.81 7.67 10.65
CA TYR A 102 6.54 7.25 10.05
C TYR A 102 6.28 5.77 10.24
N GLU A 103 5.00 5.42 10.30
CA GLU A 103 4.52 4.05 10.35
C GLU A 103 3.39 3.87 9.32
N MET A 104 3.49 2.81 8.51
CA MET A 104 2.38 2.38 7.67
C MET A 104 1.58 1.29 8.39
N ARG A 105 0.26 1.33 8.25
CA ARG A 105 -0.65 0.30 8.76
C ARG A 105 -1.55 -0.20 7.65
N ILE A 106 -1.61 -1.50 7.48
CA ILE A 106 -2.37 -2.17 6.43
C ILE A 106 -3.43 -3.04 7.07
N GLU A 107 -4.69 -2.79 6.72
CA GLU A 107 -5.82 -3.62 7.17
C GLU A 107 -6.11 -4.69 6.12
N VAL A 108 -6.02 -5.94 6.53
CA VAL A 108 -6.29 -7.12 5.71
C VAL A 108 -7.66 -7.67 6.08
N LYS A 109 -8.53 -7.87 5.08
CA LYS A 109 -9.83 -8.51 5.25
C LYS A 109 -9.69 -10.03 5.21
N ASN A 110 -8.94 -10.54 4.25
CA ASN A 110 -8.76 -11.97 4.07
C ASN A 110 -7.35 -12.28 3.54
N ALA A 111 -6.72 -13.28 4.13
CA ALA A 111 -5.42 -13.82 3.73
C ALA A 111 -5.36 -15.35 3.96
N ALA A 112 -6.52 -16.00 4.10
CA ALA A 112 -6.59 -17.38 4.57
C ALA A 112 -5.91 -18.42 3.65
N ASN A 113 -5.76 -18.11 2.36
CA ASN A 113 -5.23 -19.01 1.36
C ASN A 113 -3.86 -18.59 0.83
N ILE A 114 -3.08 -17.85 1.62
CA ILE A 114 -1.72 -17.45 1.25
C ILE A 114 -0.69 -18.07 2.21
N GLY A 115 0.57 -18.02 1.82
CA GLY A 115 1.67 -18.65 2.54
C GLY A 115 2.15 -19.94 1.86
N SER A 116 2.92 -20.75 2.56
CA SER A 116 3.47 -22.04 2.09
C SER A 116 4.39 -21.98 0.85
N GLY A 117 5.07 -20.86 0.60
CA GLY A 117 6.07 -20.73 -0.47
C GLY A 117 5.51 -20.51 -1.88
N SER A 118 4.17 -20.55 -2.05
CA SER A 118 3.52 -20.30 -3.36
C SER A 118 3.05 -18.86 -3.55
N THR A 119 3.24 -18.02 -2.55
CA THR A 119 2.85 -16.62 -2.57
C THR A 119 3.97 -15.76 -2.03
N ASN A 120 4.22 -14.64 -2.68
CA ASN A 120 5.15 -13.63 -2.21
C ASN A 120 4.46 -12.28 -2.32
N ILE A 121 3.95 -11.79 -1.20
CA ILE A 121 3.08 -10.62 -1.14
C ILE A 121 3.65 -9.66 -0.12
N HIS A 122 4.10 -8.50 -0.59
CA HIS A 122 4.61 -7.44 0.25
C HIS A 122 3.79 -6.16 0.10
N PHE A 123 3.70 -5.40 1.18
CA PHE A 123 3.52 -3.97 1.11
C PHE A 123 4.83 -3.32 1.51
N ALA A 124 5.30 -2.37 0.72
CA ALA A 124 6.60 -1.75 0.91
C ALA A 124 6.54 -0.23 0.82
N VAL A 125 7.50 0.39 1.48
CA VAL A 125 7.83 1.81 1.40
C VAL A 125 9.25 1.89 0.84
N ALA A 126 9.40 2.52 -0.31
CA ALA A 126 10.68 2.71 -0.98
C ALA A 126 10.99 4.19 -1.18
N GLN A 127 12.26 4.55 -1.13
CA GLN A 127 12.72 5.86 -1.57
C GLN A 127 12.72 5.93 -3.10
N GLY A 128 12.25 7.04 -3.67
CA GLY A 128 12.15 7.26 -5.11
C GLY A 128 10.78 6.97 -5.69
N GLU A 129 10.69 6.71 -6.97
CA GLU A 129 9.44 6.67 -7.74
C GLU A 129 8.95 5.26 -8.10
N SER A 130 9.64 4.22 -7.64
CA SER A 130 9.33 2.83 -8.00
C SER A 130 9.52 1.88 -6.82
N LEU A 131 8.86 0.73 -6.91
CA LEU A 131 9.08 -0.41 -6.02
C LEU A 131 9.97 -1.45 -6.73
N PRO A 132 10.94 -2.06 -6.05
CA PRO A 132 11.70 -3.18 -6.60
C PRO A 132 10.81 -4.41 -6.83
N ASP A 133 11.33 -5.41 -7.50
CA ASP A 133 10.69 -6.70 -7.63
C ASP A 133 10.81 -7.52 -6.35
N ASN A 134 9.93 -8.50 -6.16
CA ASN A 134 9.87 -9.30 -4.93
C ASN A 134 11.21 -9.94 -4.54
N GLU A 135 11.99 -10.41 -5.51
CA GLU A 135 13.27 -11.06 -5.26
C GLU A 135 14.33 -10.10 -4.70
N GLU A 136 14.20 -8.80 -5.06
CA GLU A 136 15.13 -7.76 -4.66
C GLU A 136 14.62 -6.94 -3.46
N LEU A 137 13.31 -7.04 -3.15
CA LEU A 137 12.65 -6.15 -2.19
C LEU A 137 13.34 -6.16 -0.81
N GLU A 138 13.64 -7.33 -0.28
CA GLU A 138 14.25 -7.47 1.05
C GLU A 138 15.74 -7.09 1.09
N LYS A 139 16.38 -6.91 -0.06
CA LYS A 139 17.82 -6.64 -0.20
C LYS A 139 18.12 -5.24 -0.69
N SER A 140 17.10 -4.53 -1.17
CA SER A 140 17.29 -3.26 -1.86
C SER A 140 17.49 -2.10 -0.88
N ASP A 141 18.55 -1.33 -1.09
CA ASP A 141 18.91 -0.17 -0.26
C ASP A 141 17.89 0.98 -0.34
N ILE A 142 17.00 0.96 -1.33
CA ILE A 142 15.93 1.97 -1.43
C ILE A 142 14.72 1.62 -0.55
N ILE A 143 14.62 0.41 -0.02
CA ILE A 143 13.52 0.01 0.85
C ILE A 143 13.71 0.60 2.25
N LEU A 144 12.74 1.40 2.66
CA LEU A 144 12.70 2.02 3.98
C LEU A 144 11.97 1.14 5.00
N SER A 145 10.91 0.45 4.55
CA SER A 145 10.12 -0.45 5.38
C SER A 145 9.30 -1.39 4.51
N TYR A 146 9.02 -2.58 5.00
CA TYR A 146 8.11 -3.52 4.33
C TYR A 146 7.46 -4.48 5.31
N LEU A 147 6.38 -5.11 4.86
CA LEU A 147 5.71 -6.22 5.54
C LEU A 147 5.37 -7.29 4.51
N LYS A 148 5.77 -8.52 4.78
CA LYS A 148 5.33 -9.70 4.05
C LYS A 148 4.07 -10.26 4.66
N PHE A 149 3.09 -10.58 3.83
CA PHE A 149 1.81 -11.10 4.30
C PHE A 149 1.78 -12.63 4.27
N GLU A 150 1.22 -13.18 5.35
CA GLU A 150 0.96 -14.60 5.55
C GLU A 150 -0.50 -14.78 6.04
N SER A 151 -0.96 -16.02 6.15
CA SER A 151 -2.36 -16.33 6.47
C SER A 151 -2.84 -15.79 7.83
N GLU A 152 -1.93 -15.63 8.80
CA GLU A 152 -2.23 -15.05 10.10
C GLU A 152 -2.61 -13.58 10.10
N HIS A 153 -2.43 -12.89 8.98
CA HIS A 153 -2.84 -11.48 8.81
C HIS A 153 -4.35 -11.33 8.53
N THR A 154 -5.09 -12.41 8.33
CA THR A 154 -6.55 -12.37 8.10
C THR A 154 -7.27 -11.62 9.23
N ASN A 155 -8.12 -10.65 8.84
CA ASN A 155 -8.90 -9.79 9.75
C ASN A 155 -8.03 -8.99 10.74
N LYS A 156 -6.84 -8.60 10.34
CA LYS A 156 -5.93 -7.82 11.18
C LYS A 156 -5.50 -6.52 10.51
N THR A 157 -5.18 -5.56 11.36
CA THR A 157 -4.37 -4.41 11.00
C THR A 157 -2.95 -4.69 11.42
N SER A 158 -2.04 -4.66 10.47
CA SER A 158 -0.61 -4.91 10.69
C SER A 158 0.19 -3.64 10.41
N ALA A 159 1.10 -3.30 11.32
CA ALA A 159 2.01 -2.19 11.16
C ALA A 159 3.31 -2.67 10.51
N LEU A 160 3.83 -1.86 9.58
CA LEU A 160 5.19 -2.01 9.08
C LEU A 160 6.17 -1.49 10.15
N PRO A 161 7.43 -1.94 10.14
CA PRO A 161 8.48 -1.29 10.93
C PRO A 161 8.52 0.22 10.69
N ILE A 162 8.72 0.98 11.76
CA ILE A 162 8.86 2.44 11.69
C ILE A 162 10.08 2.77 10.81
N PHE A 163 9.91 3.73 9.90
CA PHE A 163 11.00 4.27 9.09
C PHE A 163 11.21 5.75 9.38
N GLU A 164 12.43 6.22 9.19
CA GLU A 164 12.83 7.59 9.47
C GLU A 164 13.39 8.24 8.20
N LEU A 165 12.98 9.48 7.97
CA LEU A 165 13.51 10.35 6.93
C LEU A 165 14.29 11.48 7.61
N THR A 166 15.54 11.64 7.25
CA THR A 166 16.41 12.69 7.76
C THR A 166 16.34 13.98 6.97
N GLU A 167 15.60 13.99 5.89
CA GLU A 167 15.27 15.11 5.01
C GLU A 167 14.01 14.80 4.21
N GLU A 168 13.45 15.80 3.54
CA GLU A 168 12.34 15.60 2.63
C GLU A 168 12.71 14.63 1.49
N LYS A 169 11.90 13.61 1.27
CA LYS A 169 12.11 12.57 0.26
C LYS A 169 10.85 12.27 -0.53
N THR A 170 11.02 12.00 -1.81
CA THR A 170 10.02 11.30 -2.59
C THR A 170 10.03 9.82 -2.20
N ILE A 171 8.86 9.29 -1.85
CA ILE A 171 8.68 7.88 -1.52
C ILE A 171 7.57 7.26 -2.36
N THR A 172 7.69 5.96 -2.57
CA THR A 172 6.67 5.13 -3.21
C THR A 172 6.20 4.07 -2.21
N VAL A 173 4.89 3.96 -2.07
CA VAL A 173 4.25 2.96 -1.21
C VAL A 173 3.32 2.08 -2.02
N GLY A 174 3.28 0.80 -1.74
CA GLY A 174 2.37 -0.09 -2.47
C GLY A 174 2.66 -1.57 -2.30
N TRP A 175 1.87 -2.35 -3.02
CA TRP A 175 1.96 -3.81 -3.04
C TRP A 175 2.88 -4.28 -4.16
N VAL A 176 3.65 -5.32 -3.85
CA VAL A 176 4.40 -6.14 -4.82
C VAL A 176 3.98 -7.59 -4.60
N VAL A 177 3.40 -8.21 -5.61
CA VAL A 177 2.70 -9.48 -5.45
C VAL A 177 3.11 -10.48 -6.51
N SER A 178 3.48 -11.68 -6.07
CA SER A 178 3.74 -12.83 -6.93
C SER A 178 3.00 -14.04 -6.42
N PHE A 179 2.36 -14.78 -7.34
CA PHE A 179 1.72 -16.06 -7.08
C PHE A 179 2.29 -17.13 -8.01
N SER A 180 2.69 -18.26 -7.45
CA SER A 180 3.16 -19.44 -8.19
C SER A 180 2.21 -20.64 -8.09
N ASP A 181 1.00 -20.44 -7.57
CA ASP A 181 -0.03 -21.47 -7.42
C ASP A 181 -1.42 -20.88 -7.64
N ILE A 182 -2.41 -21.74 -7.89
CA ILE A 182 -3.82 -21.39 -8.06
C ILE A 182 -4.58 -21.41 -6.73
N CYS A 183 -5.78 -20.85 -6.72
CA CYS A 183 -6.66 -20.81 -5.56
C CYS A 183 -6.03 -20.06 -4.37
N ARG A 184 -5.34 -18.98 -4.65
CA ARG A 184 -4.77 -18.04 -3.67
C ARG A 184 -5.51 -16.72 -3.73
N ASN A 185 -5.71 -16.11 -2.58
CA ASN A 185 -6.44 -14.86 -2.46
C ASN A 185 -5.96 -14.06 -1.26
N ILE A 186 -5.77 -12.76 -1.45
CA ILE A 186 -5.63 -11.79 -0.37
C ILE A 186 -6.45 -10.54 -0.68
N GLU A 187 -7.09 -9.99 0.35
CA GLU A 187 -7.95 -8.80 0.27
C GLU A 187 -7.53 -7.76 1.29
N PHE A 188 -7.28 -6.55 0.81
CA PHE A 188 -6.88 -5.40 1.62
C PHE A 188 -8.01 -4.39 1.75
N LYS A 189 -8.32 -3.95 2.97
CA LYS A 189 -9.36 -2.97 3.25
C LYS A 189 -8.85 -1.54 3.28
N SER A 190 -7.69 -1.30 3.86
CA SER A 190 -7.17 0.06 3.97
C SER A 190 -5.66 0.11 4.10
N VAL A 191 -5.13 1.28 3.75
CA VAL A 191 -3.73 1.69 3.94
C VAL A 191 -3.75 2.97 4.76
N ARG A 192 -2.94 3.06 5.82
CA ARG A 192 -2.85 4.24 6.68
C ARG A 192 -1.40 4.65 6.86
N LEU A 193 -1.17 5.95 6.90
CA LEU A 193 0.13 6.56 7.21
C LEU A 193 0.03 7.36 8.51
N TRP A 194 0.93 7.10 9.43
CA TRP A 194 1.01 7.79 10.71
C TRP A 194 2.37 8.45 10.89
N SER A 195 2.40 9.65 11.43
CA SER A 195 3.64 10.18 12.01
C SER A 195 3.83 9.58 13.40
N VAL A 196 5.07 9.29 13.74
CA VAL A 196 5.46 8.79 15.06
C VAL A 196 6.24 9.91 15.74
N ALA A 197 5.80 10.32 16.93
CA ALA A 197 6.51 11.31 17.72
C ALA A 197 7.79 10.71 18.33
N GLU A 198 8.78 11.56 18.57
CA GLU A 198 10.00 11.22 19.30
C GLU A 198 9.73 10.93 20.79
#